data_20a803001878a477cb01786f37bd8217
#
_entry.id   20a803001878a477cb01786f37bd8217
#
_cell.length_a   1.000
_cell.length_b   1.000
_cell.length_c   1.000
_cell.angle_alpha   90.00
_cell.angle_beta   90.00
_cell.angle_gamma   90.00
#
_symmetry.space_group_name_H-M   'P 1'
#
loop_
_entity.id
_entity.type
_entity.pdbx_description
1 polymer ?
#
loop_
_entity_poly.entity_id
_entity_poly.type
_entity_poly.pdbx_seq_one_letter_code
_entity_poly.pdbx_strand_id
1 'polypeptide(L)'
;MRTKIGICFSKKFEEQNPLGHVGIKLPVYLRFLEFCQKEGWEVYVLTRKTYQRNGVFAGAWLFDKNRFKFLKKTIKIDLVYDRTGGVKFPPKEETKMKVVDSRDFKLLCWDKWLAFKVVGKYMPKTFWVGEKDNLVSILPQIKTDWVVLKPYNGLRGLGVFIGPKKEAMSFKFPGKFKKYIAQEFIDTSGGIPKITTGLHDLRIALLNGKPVWSRIIIPPQGSFSAHTAGGGILKEVDYELVPDLTKKIVLEIAPKFYRKYDNPFFSLDFGFDKNGRPWLFEINDQIGFPLWEMKKRDLFLKELVKNFAQKLERIK
;
A
#
# COMPACT_ATOMS: atom_id res chain seq x y z
N MET A 1 -22.09 -24.39 -2.36
CA MET A 1 -22.09 -23.12 -3.15
C MET A 1 -20.63 -22.76 -3.48
N ARG A 2 -20.38 -22.11 -4.65
CA ARG A 2 -19.02 -21.64 -4.97
C ARG A 2 -18.68 -20.42 -4.12
N THR A 3 -17.43 -20.33 -3.67
CA THR A 3 -16.90 -19.17 -2.94
C THR A 3 -16.88 -17.94 -3.84
N LYS A 4 -17.31 -16.79 -3.33
CA LYS A 4 -17.44 -15.53 -4.06
C LYS A 4 -16.40 -14.52 -3.59
N ILE A 5 -15.49 -14.16 -4.49
CA ILE A 5 -14.43 -13.19 -4.25
C ILE A 5 -14.79 -11.88 -4.93
N GLY A 6 -14.60 -10.75 -4.25
CA GLY A 6 -14.84 -9.44 -4.79
C GLY A 6 -13.62 -8.52 -4.74
N ILE A 7 -13.24 -7.90 -5.86
CA ILE A 7 -12.28 -6.78 -5.87
C ILE A 7 -13.09 -5.49 -5.79
N CYS A 8 -12.93 -4.74 -4.70
CA CYS A 8 -13.75 -3.56 -4.43
C CYS A 8 -12.97 -2.25 -4.62
N PHE A 9 -13.49 -1.36 -5.44
CA PHE A 9 -12.94 -0.03 -5.70
C PHE A 9 -13.85 1.09 -5.19
N SER A 10 -13.29 2.29 -4.99
CA SER A 10 -14.06 3.49 -4.62
C SER A 10 -14.79 4.15 -5.79
N LYS A 11 -14.31 3.94 -7.03
CA LYS A 11 -14.83 4.57 -8.25
C LYS A 11 -16.18 3.99 -8.66
N LYS A 12 -16.98 4.77 -9.38
CA LYS A 12 -18.11 4.24 -10.15
C LYS A 12 -17.55 3.34 -11.26
N PHE A 13 -18.33 2.36 -11.68
CA PHE A 13 -18.04 1.59 -12.87
C PHE A 13 -18.19 2.47 -14.12
N GLU A 14 -17.32 2.26 -15.09
CA GLU A 14 -17.59 2.63 -16.48
C GLU A 14 -18.58 1.61 -17.07
N GLU A 15 -19.47 2.06 -17.96
CA GLU A 15 -20.62 1.25 -18.40
C GLU A 15 -20.26 -0.06 -19.09
N GLN A 16 -19.05 -0.19 -19.65
CA GLN A 16 -18.62 -1.39 -20.40
C GLN A 16 -17.41 -2.11 -19.80
N ASN A 17 -16.56 -1.42 -19.04
CA ASN A 17 -15.34 -2.00 -18.47
C ASN A 17 -15.16 -1.60 -17.00
N PRO A 18 -15.45 -2.51 -16.06
CA PRO A 18 -15.30 -2.21 -14.63
C PRO A 18 -13.85 -1.98 -14.18
N LEU A 19 -12.87 -2.36 -15.01
CA LEU A 19 -11.44 -2.19 -14.74
C LEU A 19 -10.77 -1.14 -15.64
N GLY A 20 -11.49 -0.34 -16.43
CA GLY A 20 -10.90 0.68 -17.32
C GLY A 20 -9.96 1.64 -16.60
N HIS A 21 -10.27 1.96 -15.35
CA HIS A 21 -9.48 2.87 -14.51
C HIS A 21 -8.10 2.33 -14.05
N VAL A 22 -7.79 1.04 -14.24
CA VAL A 22 -6.48 0.47 -13.85
C VAL A 22 -5.39 0.69 -14.91
N GLY A 23 -5.77 1.16 -16.10
CA GLY A 23 -4.86 1.56 -17.18
C GLY A 23 -3.95 0.41 -17.63
N ILE A 24 -2.66 0.68 -17.76
CA ILE A 24 -1.64 -0.28 -18.22
C ILE A 24 -1.57 -1.58 -17.41
N LYS A 25 -2.20 -1.62 -16.24
CA LYS A 25 -2.26 -2.82 -15.38
C LYS A 25 -3.43 -3.74 -15.71
N LEU A 26 -4.29 -3.38 -16.66
CA LEU A 26 -5.46 -4.21 -17.02
C LEU A 26 -5.10 -5.67 -17.33
N PRO A 27 -4.06 -5.99 -18.13
CA PRO A 27 -3.70 -7.38 -18.40
C PRO A 27 -3.35 -8.17 -17.13
N VAL A 28 -2.68 -7.52 -16.17
CA VAL A 28 -2.30 -8.17 -14.91
C VAL A 28 -3.52 -8.38 -14.01
N TYR A 29 -4.48 -7.46 -14.00
CA TYR A 29 -5.75 -7.67 -13.29
C TYR A 29 -6.55 -8.82 -13.90
N LEU A 30 -6.65 -8.91 -15.22
CA LEU A 30 -7.32 -10.03 -15.88
C LEU A 30 -6.65 -11.37 -15.52
N ARG A 31 -5.30 -11.41 -15.57
CA ARG A 31 -4.52 -12.59 -15.15
C ARG A 31 -4.78 -12.99 -13.70
N PHE A 32 -4.91 -12.01 -12.82
CA PHE A 32 -5.28 -12.25 -11.41
C PHE A 32 -6.68 -12.88 -11.28
N LEU A 33 -7.68 -12.36 -12.02
CA LEU A 33 -9.03 -12.91 -12.02
C LEU A 33 -9.03 -14.37 -12.54
N GLU A 34 -8.23 -14.67 -13.58
CA GLU A 34 -8.06 -16.04 -14.09
C GLU A 34 -7.49 -16.99 -13.02
N PHE A 35 -6.47 -16.55 -12.25
CA PHE A 35 -5.94 -17.35 -11.16
C PHE A 35 -7.00 -17.60 -10.07
N CYS A 36 -7.79 -16.61 -9.73
CA CYS A 36 -8.92 -16.80 -8.79
C CYS A 36 -9.95 -17.81 -9.31
N GLN A 37 -10.27 -17.78 -10.61
CA GLN A 37 -11.19 -18.76 -11.22
C GLN A 37 -10.64 -20.20 -11.20
N LYS A 38 -9.31 -20.37 -11.33
CA LYS A 38 -8.68 -21.70 -11.24
C LYS A 38 -8.82 -22.35 -9.86
N GLU A 39 -9.02 -21.55 -8.81
CA GLU A 39 -9.39 -22.05 -7.47
C GLU A 39 -10.88 -22.43 -7.36
N GLY A 40 -11.63 -22.35 -8.45
CA GLY A 40 -13.06 -22.65 -8.47
C GLY A 40 -13.95 -21.52 -7.94
N TRP A 41 -13.42 -20.32 -7.74
CA TRP A 41 -14.16 -19.17 -7.20
C TRP A 41 -14.95 -18.43 -8.28
N GLU A 42 -16.10 -17.88 -7.87
CA GLU A 42 -16.79 -16.85 -8.63
C GLU A 42 -16.14 -15.48 -8.31
N VAL A 43 -15.71 -14.76 -9.34
CA VAL A 43 -14.94 -13.53 -9.17
C VAL A 43 -15.71 -12.32 -9.66
N TYR A 44 -15.78 -11.30 -8.79
CA TYR A 44 -16.57 -10.10 -9.01
C TYR A 44 -15.71 -8.84 -8.93
N VAL A 45 -16.01 -7.85 -9.78
CA VAL A 45 -15.54 -6.48 -9.60
C VAL A 45 -16.66 -5.67 -8.97
N LEU A 46 -16.34 -5.03 -7.85
CA LEU A 46 -17.27 -4.35 -6.95
C LEU A 46 -16.97 -2.87 -6.84
N THR A 47 -17.99 -2.05 -6.57
CA THR A 47 -17.79 -0.69 -6.10
C THR A 47 -18.30 -0.53 -4.67
N ARG A 48 -17.55 0.22 -3.85
CA ARG A 48 -17.98 0.55 -2.49
C ARG A 48 -19.34 1.26 -2.45
N LYS A 49 -19.72 1.91 -3.56
CA LYS A 49 -21.00 2.66 -3.66
C LYS A 49 -22.23 1.76 -3.63
N THR A 50 -22.10 0.49 -4.08
CA THR A 50 -23.23 -0.48 -4.06
C THR A 50 -23.20 -1.39 -2.82
N TYR A 51 -22.26 -1.17 -1.91
CA TYR A 51 -22.19 -1.92 -0.66
C TYR A 51 -23.37 -1.57 0.26
N GLN A 52 -24.10 -2.58 0.69
CA GLN A 52 -25.26 -2.41 1.58
C GLN A 52 -24.89 -2.66 3.03
N ARG A 53 -24.52 -3.86 3.39
CA ARG A 53 -23.97 -4.32 4.70
C ARG A 53 -23.73 -5.84 4.64
N ASN A 54 -23.08 -6.40 5.65
CA ASN A 54 -22.94 -7.85 5.85
C ASN A 54 -22.35 -8.59 4.62
N GLY A 55 -21.42 -7.96 3.91
CA GLY A 55 -20.84 -8.52 2.69
C GLY A 55 -21.75 -8.49 1.45
N VAL A 56 -22.85 -7.73 1.49
CA VAL A 56 -23.85 -7.68 0.42
C VAL A 56 -23.64 -6.44 -0.46
N PHE A 57 -23.71 -6.63 -1.78
CA PHE A 57 -23.59 -5.58 -2.78
C PHE A 57 -24.80 -5.58 -3.72
N ALA A 58 -25.40 -4.41 -3.97
CA ALA A 58 -26.48 -4.21 -4.93
C ALA A 58 -25.91 -4.01 -6.33
N GLY A 59 -25.70 -5.12 -7.05
CA GLY A 59 -25.08 -5.15 -8.36
C GLY A 59 -23.56 -5.29 -8.31
N ALA A 60 -23.03 -6.06 -9.25
CA ALA A 60 -21.61 -6.33 -9.42
C ALA A 60 -21.31 -6.81 -10.85
N TRP A 61 -20.06 -6.71 -11.26
CA TRP A 61 -19.57 -7.27 -12.50
C TRP A 61 -18.98 -8.67 -12.24
N LEU A 62 -19.64 -9.70 -12.74
CA LEU A 62 -19.10 -11.07 -12.75
C LEU A 62 -18.06 -11.19 -13.87
N PHE A 63 -16.89 -11.71 -13.54
CA PHE A 63 -15.89 -12.12 -14.51
C PHE A 63 -16.11 -13.60 -14.87
N ASP A 64 -16.45 -13.88 -16.13
CA ASP A 64 -16.68 -15.22 -16.62
C ASP A 64 -16.16 -15.36 -18.06
N LYS A 65 -15.39 -16.43 -18.34
CA LYS A 65 -14.82 -16.72 -19.67
C LYS A 65 -14.15 -15.49 -20.32
N ASN A 66 -13.32 -14.80 -19.55
CA ASN A 66 -12.60 -13.57 -19.96
C ASN A 66 -13.51 -12.39 -20.35
N ARG A 67 -14.74 -12.38 -19.89
CA ARG A 67 -15.70 -11.29 -20.12
C ARG A 67 -16.31 -10.80 -18.81
N PHE A 68 -16.75 -9.56 -18.81
CA PHE A 68 -17.50 -8.98 -17.70
C PHE A 68 -19.00 -8.97 -18.02
N LYS A 69 -19.81 -9.49 -17.09
CA LYS A 69 -21.26 -9.44 -17.15
C LYS A 69 -21.79 -8.68 -15.94
N PHE A 70 -22.52 -7.59 -16.16
CA PHE A 70 -23.13 -6.85 -15.06
C PHE A 70 -24.38 -7.60 -14.56
N LEU A 71 -24.43 -7.82 -13.24
CA LEU A 71 -25.57 -8.45 -12.55
C LEU A 71 -26.28 -7.40 -11.70
N LYS A 72 -27.53 -7.08 -12.04
CA LYS A 72 -28.37 -6.11 -11.30
C LYS A 72 -28.95 -6.66 -9.98
N LYS A 73 -28.64 -7.90 -9.63
CA LYS A 73 -29.14 -8.54 -8.40
C LYS A 73 -28.22 -8.30 -7.22
N THR A 74 -28.74 -8.48 -6.02
CA THR A 74 -27.98 -8.50 -4.77
C THR A 74 -27.07 -9.73 -4.70
N ILE A 75 -25.80 -9.51 -4.34
CA ILE A 75 -24.76 -10.55 -4.27
C ILE A 75 -24.09 -10.50 -2.91
N LYS A 76 -24.06 -11.64 -2.22
CA LYS A 76 -23.29 -11.87 -1.00
C LYS A 76 -21.87 -12.28 -1.39
N ILE A 77 -20.87 -11.62 -0.85
CA ILE A 77 -19.44 -11.86 -1.09
C ILE A 77 -18.82 -12.46 0.16
N ASP A 78 -17.98 -13.48 0.01
CA ASP A 78 -17.31 -14.17 1.11
C ASP A 78 -15.98 -13.50 1.47
N LEU A 79 -15.22 -13.04 0.46
CA LEU A 79 -13.98 -12.29 0.64
C LEU A 79 -13.93 -11.06 -0.26
N VAL A 80 -13.62 -9.90 0.33
CA VAL A 80 -13.42 -8.64 -0.40
C VAL A 80 -11.95 -8.26 -0.38
N TYR A 81 -11.34 -8.20 -1.56
CA TYR A 81 -10.06 -7.52 -1.75
C TYR A 81 -10.32 -6.01 -1.86
N ASP A 82 -10.07 -5.30 -0.75
CA ASP A 82 -10.37 -3.88 -0.64
C ASP A 82 -9.30 -3.00 -1.28
N ARG A 83 -9.63 -2.43 -2.45
CA ARG A 83 -8.80 -1.48 -3.21
C ARG A 83 -9.36 -0.05 -3.15
N THR A 84 -10.18 0.26 -2.15
CA THR A 84 -10.82 1.58 -2.03
C THR A 84 -9.91 2.67 -1.49
N GLY A 85 -8.81 2.30 -0.84
CA GLY A 85 -7.90 3.20 -0.12
C GLY A 85 -8.46 3.64 1.24
N GLY A 86 -7.62 3.64 2.25
CA GLY A 86 -7.98 3.90 3.65
C GLY A 86 -8.90 2.83 4.24
N VAL A 87 -9.51 3.15 5.39
CA VAL A 87 -10.37 2.20 6.14
C VAL A 87 -11.83 2.49 5.84
N LYS A 88 -12.46 1.67 5.01
CA LYS A 88 -13.82 1.90 4.48
C LYS A 88 -14.89 0.95 5.01
N PHE A 89 -14.50 -0.26 5.46
CA PHE A 89 -15.44 -1.21 6.02
C PHE A 89 -15.47 -1.09 7.56
N PRO A 90 -16.66 -1.02 8.19
CA PRO A 90 -16.79 -1.01 9.64
C PRO A 90 -16.27 -2.32 10.29
N PRO A 91 -15.82 -2.31 11.55
CA PRO A 91 -15.30 -3.51 12.22
C PRO A 91 -16.26 -4.70 12.19
N LYS A 92 -17.56 -4.44 12.36
CA LYS A 92 -18.62 -5.46 12.37
C LYS A 92 -18.74 -6.22 11.05
N GLU A 93 -18.24 -5.67 9.94
CA GLU A 93 -18.33 -6.32 8.63
C GLU A 93 -17.33 -7.49 8.50
N GLU A 94 -16.19 -7.43 9.19
CA GLU A 94 -15.18 -8.50 9.16
C GLU A 94 -15.65 -9.80 9.80
N THR A 95 -16.73 -9.76 10.60
CA THR A 95 -17.40 -10.95 11.12
C THR A 95 -18.38 -11.60 10.12
N LYS A 96 -18.69 -10.93 9.03
CA LYS A 96 -19.69 -11.35 8.03
C LYS A 96 -19.10 -11.64 6.65
N MET A 97 -17.91 -11.10 6.38
CA MET A 97 -17.11 -11.36 5.18
C MET A 97 -15.63 -11.13 5.51
N LYS A 98 -14.73 -11.80 4.83
CA LYS A 98 -13.30 -11.47 4.95
C LYS A 98 -12.97 -10.21 4.16
N VAL A 99 -12.14 -9.35 4.75
CA VAL A 99 -11.61 -8.15 4.07
C VAL A 99 -10.09 -8.25 4.02
N VAL A 100 -9.52 -8.10 2.86
CA VAL A 100 -8.07 -8.04 2.66
C VAL A 100 -7.66 -6.57 2.48
N ASP A 101 -6.93 -5.99 3.40
CA ASP A 101 -6.47 -6.49 4.69
C ASP A 101 -7.45 -6.12 5.81
N SER A 102 -7.25 -6.75 6.98
CA SER A 102 -8.07 -6.46 8.15
C SER A 102 -8.02 -4.96 8.52
N ARG A 103 -9.11 -4.47 9.10
CA ARG A 103 -9.24 -3.05 9.50
C ARG A 103 -8.08 -2.58 10.38
N ASP A 104 -7.69 -3.38 11.37
CA ASP A 104 -6.65 -2.97 12.31
C ASP A 104 -5.28 -2.87 11.64
N PHE A 105 -4.99 -3.75 10.67
CA PHE A 105 -3.79 -3.65 9.87
C PHE A 105 -3.82 -2.44 8.94
N LYS A 106 -4.97 -2.17 8.30
CA LYS A 106 -5.16 -0.96 7.49
C LYS A 106 -4.98 0.32 8.30
N LEU A 107 -5.45 0.36 9.54
CA LEU A 107 -5.24 1.50 10.44
C LEU A 107 -3.75 1.70 10.74
N LEU A 108 -2.99 0.63 11.00
CA LEU A 108 -1.54 0.71 11.18
C LEU A 108 -0.85 1.32 9.95
N CYS A 109 -1.20 0.86 8.74
CA CYS A 109 -0.61 1.35 7.51
C CYS A 109 -1.01 2.80 7.19
N TRP A 110 -2.24 3.17 7.52
CA TRP A 110 -2.79 4.49 7.20
C TRP A 110 -2.33 5.59 8.16
N ASP A 111 -2.18 5.26 9.44
CA ASP A 111 -1.73 6.19 10.48
C ASP A 111 -0.19 6.12 10.65
N LYS A 112 0.51 7.07 10.02
CA LYS A 112 1.99 7.15 10.04
C LYS A 112 2.56 7.37 11.44
N TRP A 113 1.80 7.99 12.34
CA TRP A 113 2.20 8.15 13.73
C TRP A 113 2.08 6.82 14.49
N LEU A 114 1.02 6.07 14.24
CA LEU A 114 0.87 4.72 14.79
C LEU A 114 1.96 3.78 14.26
N ALA A 115 2.26 3.83 12.96
CA ALA A 115 3.36 3.07 12.37
C ALA A 115 4.70 3.41 13.04
N PHE A 116 5.00 4.71 13.25
CA PHE A 116 6.20 5.14 13.97
C PHE A 116 6.24 4.59 15.41
N LYS A 117 5.14 4.60 16.14
CA LYS A 117 5.10 4.02 17.49
C LYS A 117 5.41 2.52 17.52
N VAL A 118 5.09 1.79 16.45
CA VAL A 118 5.27 0.32 16.38
C VAL A 118 6.65 -0.07 15.85
N VAL A 119 7.16 0.63 14.81
CA VAL A 119 8.41 0.27 14.13
C VAL A 119 9.43 1.42 14.05
N GLY A 120 9.27 2.43 14.88
CA GLY A 120 10.05 3.69 14.84
C GLY A 120 11.55 3.53 14.94
N LYS A 121 12.06 2.42 15.52
CA LYS A 121 13.51 2.16 15.57
C LYS A 121 14.17 2.03 14.18
N TYR A 122 13.36 1.76 13.14
CA TYR A 122 13.80 1.63 11.75
C TYR A 122 13.46 2.86 10.91
N MET A 123 12.64 3.78 11.46
CA MET A 123 12.17 4.97 10.76
C MET A 123 13.02 6.20 11.14
N PRO A 124 13.10 7.22 10.26
CA PRO A 124 13.64 8.51 10.65
C PRO A 124 12.90 9.06 11.88
N LYS A 125 13.58 9.79 12.73
CA LYS A 125 12.99 10.37 13.93
C LYS A 125 11.76 11.18 13.54
N THR A 126 10.64 10.88 14.18
CA THR A 126 9.32 11.44 13.83
C THR A 126 8.68 12.03 15.06
N PHE A 127 8.04 13.18 14.89
CA PHE A 127 7.36 13.94 15.94
C PHE A 127 5.90 14.16 15.55
N TRP A 128 5.01 14.08 16.52
CA TRP A 128 3.63 14.46 16.32
C TRP A 128 3.50 15.98 16.34
N VAL A 129 3.07 16.57 15.24
CA VAL A 129 2.80 18.00 15.15
C VAL A 129 1.35 18.29 15.56
N GLY A 130 0.41 17.46 15.11
CA GLY A 130 -1.00 17.80 15.22
C GLY A 130 -1.31 19.03 14.36
N GLU A 131 -1.42 20.20 14.99
CA GLU A 131 -1.72 21.48 14.34
C GLU A 131 -0.45 22.29 14.06
N LYS A 132 -0.55 23.25 13.13
CA LYS A 132 0.61 24.02 12.63
C LYS A 132 1.39 24.76 13.74
N ASP A 133 0.69 25.30 14.71
CA ASP A 133 1.30 26.13 15.79
C ASP A 133 2.32 25.36 16.62
N ASN A 134 2.17 24.04 16.72
CA ASN A 134 3.12 23.18 17.40
C ASN A 134 4.48 23.04 16.68
N LEU A 135 4.59 23.48 15.41
CA LEU A 135 5.88 23.44 14.69
C LEU A 135 6.96 24.26 15.38
N VAL A 136 6.61 25.37 16.03
CA VAL A 136 7.57 26.22 16.76
C VAL A 136 8.34 25.40 17.79
N SER A 137 7.68 24.53 18.54
CA SER A 137 8.30 23.71 19.58
C SER A 137 8.95 22.43 19.04
N ILE A 138 8.55 21.95 17.87
CA ILE A 138 9.00 20.68 17.31
C ILE A 138 10.22 20.84 16.41
N LEU A 139 10.26 21.87 15.56
CA LEU A 139 11.37 22.08 14.62
C LEU A 139 12.76 22.14 15.28
N PRO A 140 12.94 22.74 16.47
CA PRO A 140 14.24 22.70 17.17
C PRO A 140 14.68 21.29 17.58
N GLN A 141 13.76 20.34 17.77
CA GLN A 141 14.05 18.96 18.16
C GLN A 141 14.51 18.08 16.98
N ILE A 142 14.29 18.52 15.74
CA ILE A 142 14.72 17.83 14.53
C ILE A 142 16.21 18.14 14.30
N LYS A 143 17.03 17.09 14.18
CA LYS A 143 18.49 17.25 14.08
C LYS A 143 18.97 17.59 12.67
N THR A 144 18.19 17.26 11.63
CA THR A 144 18.54 17.54 10.23
C THR A 144 18.18 18.97 9.84
N ASP A 145 18.92 19.60 8.90
CA ASP A 145 18.63 20.95 8.40
C ASP A 145 17.33 21.01 7.59
N TRP A 146 17.01 19.90 6.95
CA TRP A 146 15.76 19.70 6.22
C TRP A 146 14.77 18.91 7.05
N VAL A 147 13.49 19.11 6.78
CA VAL A 147 12.38 18.43 7.44
C VAL A 147 11.36 17.94 6.42
N VAL A 148 10.71 16.82 6.73
CA VAL A 148 9.55 16.32 6.02
C VAL A 148 8.32 16.55 6.88
N LEU A 149 7.41 17.44 6.44
CA LEU A 149 6.08 17.56 7.03
C LEU A 149 5.10 16.77 6.18
N LYS A 150 4.35 15.87 6.78
CA LYS A 150 3.38 15.06 6.05
C LYS A 150 2.10 14.84 6.86
N PRO A 151 0.92 14.82 6.22
CA PRO A 151 -0.29 14.43 6.90
C PRO A 151 -0.13 13.05 7.52
N TYR A 152 -0.56 12.86 8.77
CA TYR A 152 -0.42 11.57 9.45
C TYR A 152 -1.14 10.43 8.72
N ASN A 153 -2.20 10.75 7.95
CA ASN A 153 -3.02 9.83 7.17
C ASN A 153 -3.12 10.20 5.68
N GLY A 154 -2.14 10.95 5.16
CA GLY A 154 -2.06 11.32 3.75
C GLY A 154 -1.62 10.16 2.86
N LEU A 155 -2.04 10.20 1.60
CA LEU A 155 -1.68 9.24 0.55
C LEU A 155 -1.10 9.97 -0.66
N ARG A 156 -0.25 9.27 -1.44
CA ARG A 156 0.29 9.73 -2.74
C ARG A 156 1.04 11.07 -2.67
N GLY A 157 1.72 11.36 -1.57
CA GLY A 157 2.48 12.61 -1.41
C GLY A 157 1.63 13.89 -1.29
N LEU A 158 0.30 13.79 -1.22
CA LEU A 158 -0.56 14.96 -1.10
C LEU A 158 -0.37 15.65 0.24
N GLY A 159 -0.08 16.96 0.21
CA GLY A 159 0.11 17.79 1.40
C GLY A 159 1.46 17.58 2.08
N VAL A 160 2.44 16.98 1.39
CA VAL A 160 3.79 16.80 1.90
C VAL A 160 4.63 18.05 1.59
N PHE A 161 5.40 18.50 2.58
CA PHE A 161 6.48 19.47 2.44
C PHE A 161 7.82 18.76 2.71
N ILE A 162 8.81 19.00 1.86
CA ILE A 162 10.19 18.57 2.03
C ILE A 162 11.06 19.78 1.73
N GLY A 163 11.83 20.23 2.72
CA GLY A 163 12.66 21.42 2.55
C GLY A 163 13.35 21.86 3.83
N PRO A 164 14.09 22.98 3.76
CA PRO A 164 14.76 23.57 4.91
C PRO A 164 13.82 23.88 6.08
N LYS A 165 14.23 23.65 7.31
CA LYS A 165 13.42 23.95 8.52
C LYS A 165 12.92 25.39 8.57
N LYS A 166 13.74 26.36 8.12
CA LYS A 166 13.33 27.78 8.05
C LYS A 166 12.12 28.03 7.18
N GLU A 167 11.90 27.23 6.16
CA GLU A 167 10.76 27.34 5.24
C GLU A 167 9.52 26.59 5.74
N ALA A 168 9.70 25.62 6.62
CA ALA A 168 8.62 24.78 7.15
C ALA A 168 7.55 25.61 7.88
N MET A 169 7.93 26.71 8.55
CA MET A 169 6.98 27.60 9.23
C MET A 169 6.04 28.32 8.27
N SER A 170 6.49 28.61 7.05
CA SER A 170 5.70 29.23 6.00
C SER A 170 4.77 28.26 5.27
N PHE A 171 5.00 26.95 5.41
CA PHE A 171 4.20 25.94 4.74
C PHE A 171 2.75 25.99 5.22
N LYS A 172 1.83 26.17 4.30
CA LYS A 172 0.39 26.16 4.58
C LYS A 172 -0.13 24.72 4.57
N PHE A 173 -0.60 24.24 5.70
CA PHE A 173 -1.28 22.93 5.75
C PHE A 173 -2.54 22.99 4.88
N PRO A 174 -2.65 22.17 3.82
CA PRO A 174 -3.86 22.12 3.02
C PRO A 174 -5.07 21.78 3.91
N GLY A 175 -6.15 22.56 3.82
CA GLY A 175 -7.33 22.44 4.71
C GLY A 175 -8.01 21.05 4.70
N LYS A 176 -7.69 20.24 3.71
CA LYS A 176 -8.08 18.83 3.65
C LYS A 176 -7.44 17.96 4.76
N PHE A 177 -6.27 18.35 5.25
CA PHE A 177 -5.50 17.61 6.25
C PHE A 177 -5.37 18.45 7.52
N LYS A 178 -5.97 17.97 8.60
CA LYS A 178 -5.99 18.71 9.87
C LYS A 178 -4.80 18.44 10.78
N LYS A 179 -4.12 17.30 10.62
CA LYS A 179 -3.05 16.84 11.53
C LYS A 179 -1.85 16.34 10.77
N TYR A 180 -0.66 16.70 11.26
CA TYR A 180 0.63 16.45 10.63
C TYR A 180 1.60 15.72 11.58
N ILE A 181 2.59 15.09 10.98
CA ILE A 181 3.83 14.67 11.61
C ILE A 181 5.00 15.39 10.97
N ALA A 182 6.05 15.65 11.75
CA ALA A 182 7.34 16.14 11.28
C ALA A 182 8.37 15.02 11.42
N GLN A 183 9.17 14.82 10.39
CA GLN A 183 10.15 13.73 10.33
C GLN A 183 11.50 14.27 9.86
N GLU A 184 12.59 13.75 10.43
CA GLU A 184 13.93 14.03 9.95
C GLU A 184 14.06 13.64 8.47
N PHE A 185 14.68 14.51 7.69
CA PHE A 185 14.93 14.26 6.28
C PHE A 185 16.09 13.28 6.12
N ILE A 186 15.89 12.26 5.30
CA ILE A 186 16.96 11.34 4.90
C ILE A 186 17.30 11.63 3.44
N ASP A 187 18.54 12.04 3.22
CA ASP A 187 19.06 12.25 1.87
C ASP A 187 19.41 10.91 1.23
N THR A 188 18.59 10.52 0.27
CA THR A 188 18.73 9.25 -0.47
C THR A 188 19.50 9.41 -1.80
N SER A 189 20.13 10.56 -2.03
CA SER A 189 20.84 10.85 -3.29
C SER A 189 22.03 9.93 -3.58
N GLY A 190 22.56 9.25 -2.54
CA GLY A 190 23.65 8.28 -2.69
C GLY A 190 23.25 6.98 -3.43
N GLY A 191 21.94 6.71 -3.56
CA GLY A 191 21.45 5.51 -4.22
C GLY A 191 21.54 4.26 -3.36
N ILE A 192 21.42 3.09 -4.01
CA ILE A 192 21.57 1.76 -3.40
C ILE A 192 22.64 1.00 -4.18
N PRO A 193 23.72 0.55 -3.54
CA PRO A 193 24.81 -0.16 -4.22
C PRO A 193 24.27 -1.34 -5.05
N LYS A 194 24.75 -1.48 -6.29
CA LYS A 194 24.36 -2.53 -7.28
C LYS A 194 22.91 -2.45 -7.77
N ILE A 195 22.07 -1.52 -7.30
CA ILE A 195 20.65 -1.41 -7.68
C ILE A 195 20.39 -0.10 -8.44
N THR A 196 20.74 1.04 -7.86
CA THR A 196 20.49 2.35 -8.47
C THR A 196 21.39 3.44 -7.89
N THR A 197 21.61 4.48 -8.68
CA THR A 197 22.22 5.75 -8.24
C THR A 197 21.12 6.80 -8.04
N GLY A 198 21.37 7.79 -7.18
CA GLY A 198 20.45 8.92 -6.96
C GLY A 198 19.22 8.59 -6.10
N LEU A 199 18.29 9.53 -6.11
CA LEU A 199 17.06 9.45 -5.31
C LEU A 199 16.23 8.20 -5.68
N HIS A 200 15.68 7.55 -4.69
CA HIS A 200 14.96 6.28 -4.87
C HIS A 200 13.97 5.99 -3.75
N ASP A 201 13.07 5.06 -4.02
CA ASP A 201 12.19 4.38 -3.06
C ASP A 201 12.21 2.88 -3.34
N LEU A 202 12.82 2.08 -2.45
CA LEU A 202 12.83 0.62 -2.54
C LEU A 202 11.62 0.06 -1.80
N ARG A 203 10.74 -0.60 -2.53
CA ARG A 203 9.58 -1.31 -1.98
C ARG A 203 9.78 -2.81 -1.98
N ILE A 204 9.53 -3.44 -0.84
CA ILE A 204 9.53 -4.89 -0.67
C ILE A 204 8.12 -5.33 -0.30
N ALA A 205 7.48 -6.10 -1.18
CA ALA A 205 6.14 -6.66 -0.97
C ALA A 205 6.22 -8.02 -0.27
N LEU A 206 5.42 -8.18 0.79
CA LEU A 206 5.37 -9.38 1.61
C LEU A 206 3.97 -10.01 1.55
N LEU A 207 3.97 -11.31 1.32
CA LEU A 207 2.79 -12.17 1.28
C LEU A 207 3.12 -13.51 1.97
N ASN A 208 2.18 -14.02 2.75
CA ASN A 208 2.28 -15.36 3.34
C ASN A 208 3.60 -15.58 4.12
N GLY A 209 4.03 -14.55 4.87
CA GLY A 209 5.22 -14.62 5.71
C GLY A 209 6.55 -14.33 5.02
N LYS A 210 6.58 -14.09 3.71
CA LYS A 210 7.83 -13.94 2.93
C LYS A 210 7.80 -12.77 1.95
N PRO A 211 8.97 -12.19 1.60
CA PRO A 211 9.12 -11.30 0.47
C PRO A 211 8.81 -12.04 -0.84
N VAL A 212 7.98 -11.43 -1.70
CA VAL A 212 7.57 -12.05 -2.97
C VAL A 212 7.91 -11.21 -4.18
N TRP A 213 8.09 -9.91 -3.98
CA TRP A 213 8.38 -8.98 -5.06
C TRP A 213 9.03 -7.72 -4.50
N SER A 214 10.10 -7.28 -5.15
CA SER A 214 10.80 -6.04 -4.82
C SER A 214 10.92 -5.16 -6.06
N ARG A 215 10.85 -3.85 -5.83
CA ARG A 215 10.96 -2.85 -6.89
C ARG A 215 11.52 -1.54 -6.37
N ILE A 216 12.12 -0.75 -7.25
CA ILE A 216 12.44 0.64 -6.98
C ILE A 216 11.55 1.57 -7.82
N ILE A 217 11.29 2.76 -7.28
CA ILE A 217 10.83 3.91 -8.04
C ILE A 217 11.94 4.96 -7.98
N ILE A 218 12.38 5.41 -9.16
CA ILE A 218 13.29 6.53 -9.32
C ILE A 218 12.43 7.75 -9.61
N PRO A 219 12.44 8.79 -8.75
CA PRO A 219 11.64 10.00 -8.98
C PRO A 219 12.15 10.75 -10.22
N PRO A 220 11.31 11.56 -10.86
CA PRO A 220 11.76 12.47 -11.92
C PRO A 220 12.76 13.49 -11.37
N GLN A 221 13.61 14.00 -12.25
CA GLN A 221 14.60 15.01 -11.89
C GLN A 221 13.95 16.21 -11.15
N GLY A 222 14.58 16.64 -10.06
CA GLY A 222 14.07 17.75 -9.24
C GLY A 222 12.92 17.39 -8.29
N SER A 223 12.49 16.13 -8.23
CA SER A 223 11.44 15.68 -7.31
C SER A 223 12.00 14.74 -6.25
N PHE A 224 11.61 14.95 -4.98
CA PHE A 224 11.83 13.99 -3.90
C PHE A 224 10.71 12.93 -3.80
N SER A 225 9.65 13.08 -4.58
CA SER A 225 8.47 12.20 -4.50
C SER A 225 8.56 11.06 -5.50
N ALA A 226 8.88 9.88 -5.01
CA ALA A 226 9.04 8.65 -5.78
C ALA A 226 7.69 7.93 -5.97
N HIS A 227 6.82 8.43 -6.86
CA HIS A 227 5.60 7.73 -7.22
C HIS A 227 5.38 7.72 -8.75
N THR A 228 4.85 6.62 -9.27
CA THR A 228 4.64 6.43 -10.72
C THR A 228 3.65 7.41 -11.34
N ALA A 229 2.63 7.84 -10.58
CA ALA A 229 1.67 8.84 -11.07
C ALA A 229 2.30 10.22 -11.30
N GLY A 230 3.47 10.50 -10.71
CA GLY A 230 4.26 11.72 -10.90
C GLY A 230 5.40 11.55 -11.91
N GLY A 231 5.40 10.51 -12.76
CA GLY A 231 6.44 10.28 -13.76
C GLY A 231 7.65 9.47 -13.25
N GLY A 232 7.58 8.91 -12.06
CA GLY A 232 8.65 8.05 -11.52
C GLY A 232 8.82 6.77 -12.34
N ILE A 233 10.08 6.39 -12.58
CA ILE A 233 10.45 5.16 -13.31
C ILE A 233 10.41 3.99 -12.35
N LEU A 234 9.58 2.98 -12.68
CA LEU A 234 9.45 1.75 -11.92
C LEU A 234 10.37 0.66 -12.49
N LYS A 235 11.22 0.07 -11.65
CA LYS A 235 12.06 -1.08 -12.02
C LYS A 235 11.91 -2.20 -11.02
N GLU A 236 11.80 -3.44 -11.51
CA GLU A 236 11.85 -4.64 -10.65
C GLU A 236 13.27 -4.83 -10.11
N VAL A 237 13.38 -5.32 -8.88
CA VAL A 237 14.65 -5.62 -8.20
C VAL A 237 14.61 -7.05 -7.70
N ASP A 238 15.64 -7.83 -7.99
CA ASP A 238 15.79 -9.14 -7.39
C ASP A 238 16.08 -9.01 -5.89
N TYR A 239 15.33 -9.75 -5.07
CA TYR A 239 15.43 -9.65 -3.60
C TYR A 239 16.82 -9.99 -3.07
N GLU A 240 17.56 -10.82 -3.78
CA GLU A 240 18.95 -11.22 -3.48
C GLU A 240 19.89 -10.01 -3.48
N LEU A 241 19.63 -9.02 -4.35
CA LEU A 241 20.41 -7.77 -4.44
C LEU A 241 20.07 -6.75 -3.34
N VAL A 242 18.96 -6.94 -2.63
CA VAL A 242 18.58 -6.06 -1.53
C VAL A 242 19.65 -6.13 -0.43
N PRO A 243 20.16 -5.00 0.11
CA PRO A 243 21.19 -4.99 1.13
C PRO A 243 20.82 -5.82 2.38
N ASP A 244 21.76 -6.54 2.95
CA ASP A 244 21.51 -7.47 4.06
C ASP A 244 20.92 -6.80 5.30
N LEU A 245 21.30 -5.57 5.58
CA LEU A 245 20.71 -4.81 6.70
C LEU A 245 19.21 -4.58 6.48
N THR A 246 18.78 -4.33 5.24
CA THR A 246 17.36 -4.23 4.90
C THR A 246 16.63 -5.55 5.07
N LYS A 247 17.25 -6.65 4.62
CA LYS A 247 16.70 -8.01 4.82
C LYS A 247 16.53 -8.34 6.31
N LYS A 248 17.50 -7.97 7.16
CA LYS A 248 17.39 -8.10 8.62
C LYS A 248 16.21 -7.33 9.18
N ILE A 249 16.00 -6.07 8.77
CA ILE A 249 14.84 -5.27 9.18
C ILE A 249 13.53 -5.94 8.77
N VAL A 250 13.43 -6.45 7.54
CA VAL A 250 12.26 -7.19 7.07
C VAL A 250 11.99 -8.41 7.94
N LEU A 251 13.02 -9.20 8.27
CA LEU A 251 12.91 -10.39 9.12
C LEU A 251 12.54 -10.06 10.58
N GLU A 252 12.83 -8.86 11.05
CA GLU A 252 12.41 -8.41 12.39
C GLU A 252 10.97 -7.87 12.42
N ILE A 253 10.49 -7.25 11.35
CA ILE A 253 9.14 -6.66 11.26
C ILE A 253 8.09 -7.69 10.87
N ALA A 254 8.34 -8.45 9.81
CA ALA A 254 7.34 -9.33 9.19
C ALA A 254 6.75 -10.35 10.18
N PRO A 255 7.53 -11.11 10.97
CA PRO A 255 6.96 -12.08 11.91
C PRO A 255 6.06 -11.46 12.97
N LYS A 256 6.34 -10.20 13.39
CA LYS A 256 5.49 -9.48 14.35
C LYS A 256 4.12 -9.18 13.76
N PHE A 257 4.07 -8.76 12.49
CA PHE A 257 2.82 -8.46 11.82
C PHE A 257 2.01 -9.72 11.52
N TYR A 258 2.66 -10.80 11.04
CA TYR A 258 1.98 -12.08 10.78
C TYR A 258 1.47 -12.77 12.05
N ARG A 259 2.07 -12.52 13.22
CA ARG A 259 1.54 -13.00 14.52
C ARG A 259 0.37 -12.19 15.02
N LYS A 260 0.38 -10.86 14.76
CA LYS A 260 -0.61 -9.93 15.32
C LYS A 260 -1.86 -9.80 14.44
N TYR A 261 -1.71 -9.91 13.12
CA TYR A 261 -2.77 -9.65 12.16
C TYR A 261 -3.06 -10.89 11.31
N ASP A 262 -4.27 -10.98 10.77
CA ASP A 262 -4.72 -12.13 9.96
C ASP A 262 -4.04 -12.14 8.59
N ASN A 263 -2.86 -12.77 8.53
CA ASN A 263 -2.04 -12.94 7.31
C ASN A 263 -2.04 -11.69 6.39
N PRO A 264 -1.49 -10.55 6.87
CA PRO A 264 -1.58 -9.30 6.14
C PRO A 264 -0.78 -9.34 4.83
N PHE A 265 -1.28 -8.62 3.83
CA PHE A 265 -0.60 -8.34 2.57
C PHE A 265 -0.07 -6.90 2.59
N PHE A 266 1.24 -6.71 2.64
CA PHE A 266 1.80 -5.38 2.82
C PHE A 266 3.15 -5.19 2.12
N SER A 267 3.57 -3.93 1.99
CA SER A 267 4.94 -3.60 1.62
C SER A 267 5.61 -2.72 2.66
N LEU A 268 6.93 -2.81 2.67
CA LEU A 268 7.83 -1.93 3.39
C LEU A 268 8.61 -1.08 2.38
N ASP A 269 8.57 0.23 2.55
CA ASP A 269 9.20 1.20 1.66
C ASP A 269 10.43 1.79 2.33
N PHE A 270 11.61 1.66 1.69
CA PHE A 270 12.91 2.05 2.23
C PHE A 270 13.59 3.11 1.37
N GLY A 271 14.22 4.08 2.04
CA GLY A 271 15.27 4.90 1.46
C GLY A 271 16.61 4.61 2.12
N PHE A 272 17.70 4.92 1.45
CA PHE A 272 19.06 4.69 1.97
C PHE A 272 19.79 6.04 2.10
N ASP A 273 20.37 6.30 3.28
CA ASP A 273 21.17 7.49 3.46
C ASP A 273 22.53 7.38 2.73
N LYS A 274 23.31 8.45 2.76
CA LYS A 274 24.63 8.53 2.12
C LYS A 274 25.62 7.47 2.60
N ASN A 275 25.41 6.90 3.80
CA ASN A 275 26.24 5.85 4.37
C ASN A 275 25.72 4.44 4.01
N GLY A 276 24.68 4.35 3.17
CA GLY A 276 24.04 3.10 2.79
C GLY A 276 23.17 2.46 3.89
N ARG A 277 22.84 3.20 4.94
CA ARG A 277 21.93 2.72 5.98
C ARG A 277 20.48 2.79 5.49
N PRO A 278 19.71 1.69 5.55
CA PRO A 278 18.30 1.69 5.20
C PRO A 278 17.45 2.35 6.29
N TRP A 279 16.47 3.14 5.86
CA TRP A 279 15.46 3.77 6.68
C TRP A 279 14.07 3.38 6.15
N LEU A 280 13.21 2.85 7.01
CA LEU A 280 11.82 2.56 6.67
C LEU A 280 11.03 3.87 6.61
N PHE A 281 10.45 4.19 5.45
CA PHE A 281 9.66 5.40 5.26
C PHE A 281 8.16 5.17 5.47
N GLU A 282 7.66 3.99 5.06
CA GLU A 282 6.23 3.70 5.10
C GLU A 282 5.95 2.19 5.10
N ILE A 283 4.80 1.83 5.68
CA ILE A 283 4.17 0.50 5.58
C ILE A 283 2.90 0.70 4.75
N ASN A 284 2.69 -0.11 3.71
CA ASN A 284 1.55 0.03 2.81
C ASN A 284 0.74 -1.26 2.69
N ASP A 285 -0.59 -1.18 2.88
CA ASP A 285 -1.57 -2.24 2.60
C ASP A 285 -2.10 -2.21 1.15
N GLN A 286 -1.88 -1.09 0.43
CA GLN A 286 -2.39 -0.88 -0.92
C GLN A 286 -1.30 -1.05 -1.99
N ILE A 287 -0.67 -2.24 -2.03
CA ILE A 287 0.38 -2.52 -3.01
C ILE A 287 -0.21 -2.55 -4.43
N GLY A 288 0.40 -1.76 -5.34
CA GLY A 288 0.04 -1.84 -6.76
C GLY A 288 0.52 -3.15 -7.38
N PHE A 289 -0.22 -3.72 -8.32
CA PHE A 289 0.22 -4.91 -9.05
C PHE A 289 1.51 -4.64 -9.85
N PRO A 290 2.36 -5.65 -10.06
CA PRO A 290 3.47 -5.60 -11.01
C PRO A 290 3.00 -5.16 -12.40
N LEU A 291 3.91 -4.74 -13.25
CA LEU A 291 3.61 -4.55 -14.67
C LEU A 291 3.67 -5.89 -15.41
N TRP A 292 3.09 -5.93 -16.62
CA TRP A 292 2.97 -7.17 -17.39
C TRP A 292 4.32 -7.81 -17.70
N GLU A 293 5.33 -7.01 -18.01
CA GLU A 293 6.69 -7.43 -18.36
C GLU A 293 7.54 -7.89 -17.17
N MET A 294 7.11 -7.68 -15.92
CA MET A 294 7.88 -8.01 -14.74
C MET A 294 7.96 -9.52 -14.49
N LYS A 295 9.16 -10.03 -14.22
CA LYS A 295 9.45 -11.47 -14.05
C LYS A 295 8.69 -12.10 -12.87
N LYS A 296 8.57 -11.39 -11.77
CA LYS A 296 7.90 -11.89 -10.54
C LYS A 296 6.37 -11.69 -10.55
N ARG A 297 5.77 -11.19 -11.66
CA ARG A 297 4.33 -10.94 -11.78
C ARG A 297 3.48 -12.15 -11.41
N ASP A 298 3.68 -13.28 -12.06
CA ASP A 298 2.85 -14.47 -11.83
C ASP A 298 3.09 -15.08 -10.44
N LEU A 299 4.32 -15.02 -9.91
CA LEU A 299 4.61 -15.41 -8.53
C LEU A 299 3.81 -14.55 -7.54
N PHE A 300 3.84 -13.24 -7.71
CA PHE A 300 3.09 -12.30 -6.88
C PHE A 300 1.59 -12.59 -6.92
N LEU A 301 1.01 -12.80 -8.10
CA LEU A 301 -0.41 -13.08 -8.26
C LEU A 301 -0.81 -14.42 -7.62
N LYS A 302 -0.01 -15.47 -7.81
CA LYS A 302 -0.25 -16.78 -7.18
C LYS A 302 -0.18 -16.71 -5.65
N GLU A 303 0.79 -15.99 -5.10
CA GLU A 303 0.90 -15.81 -3.66
C GLU A 303 -0.27 -14.97 -3.09
N LEU A 304 -0.79 -14.01 -3.86
CA LEU A 304 -1.97 -13.26 -3.46
C LEU A 304 -3.23 -14.14 -3.43
N VAL A 305 -3.41 -14.99 -4.44
CA VAL A 305 -4.51 -15.97 -4.46
C VAL A 305 -4.39 -16.96 -3.30
N LYS A 306 -3.17 -17.46 -3.02
CA LYS A 306 -2.89 -18.31 -1.85
C LYS A 306 -3.22 -17.60 -0.53
N ASN A 307 -2.93 -16.31 -0.42
CA ASN A 307 -3.31 -15.50 0.75
C ASN A 307 -4.83 -15.49 0.95
N PHE A 308 -5.59 -15.34 -0.14
CA PHE A 308 -7.06 -15.37 -0.07
C PHE A 308 -7.58 -16.74 0.34
N ALA A 309 -7.02 -17.84 -0.22
CA ALA A 309 -7.37 -19.19 0.16
C ALA A 309 -7.18 -19.43 1.67
N GLN A 310 -6.02 -19.07 2.21
CA GLN A 310 -5.72 -19.20 3.63
C GLN A 310 -6.67 -18.39 4.53
N LYS A 311 -7.09 -17.19 4.08
CA LYS A 311 -8.08 -16.39 4.84
C LYS A 311 -9.48 -17.01 4.81
N LEU A 312 -9.85 -17.65 3.71
CA LEU A 312 -11.14 -18.35 3.58
C LEU A 312 -11.22 -19.64 4.40
N GLU A 313 -10.13 -20.42 4.48
CA GLU A 313 -10.05 -21.63 5.30
C GLU A 313 -10.26 -21.36 6.80
N ARG A 314 -9.85 -20.20 7.29
CA ARG A 314 -10.04 -19.78 8.68
C ARG A 314 -11.48 -19.38 9.04
N ILE A 315 -12.43 -19.52 8.13
CA ILE A 315 -13.88 -19.33 8.36
C ILE A 315 -14.54 -20.64 8.79
N LYS A 316 -13.93 -21.77 8.47
CA LYS A 316 -14.40 -23.12 8.84
C LYS A 316 -13.90 -23.51 10.23
#